data_3084ade28355517d85d0b00d67ab8124
#
_entry.id   3084ade28355517d85d0b00d67ab8124
#
_cell.length_a   1.000
_cell.length_b   1.000
_cell.length_c   1.000
_cell.angle_alpha   90.00
_cell.angle_beta   90.00
_cell.angle_gamma   90.00
#
_symmetry.space_group_name_H-M   'P 1'
#
loop_
_entity.id
_entity.type
_entity.pdbx_description
1 polymer ?
#
loop_
_entity_poly.entity_id
_entity_poly.type
_entity_poly.pdbx_seq_one_letter_code
_entity_poly.pdbx_strand_id
1 'polypeptide(L)'
;QISELNFFDYVVGITIGSIAADISLDIEKNMIAGIAALFIYGFISYIISFVSIKSILARRFFIGVPTVLVEKGKIIESGLKKSKIDVNDLLMVARENGYFNLDEIDYALMEVNGNISFLPKEKEKPVTKKDMKIKCNNEGLTVNAIIDSKYMANNMKAINKDKEWLDHELKVNGYDNYDNILLATIDNN
;
A
#
# COMPACT_ATOMS: atom_id res chain seq x y z
N GLN A 1 -7.50 -3.82 1.52
CA GLN A 1 -6.11 -3.71 0.98
C GLN A 1 -5.50 -5.11 0.80
N ILE A 2 -6.14 -5.91 -0.06
CA ILE A 2 -5.67 -7.28 -0.35
C ILE A 2 -4.36 -7.25 -1.15
N SER A 3 -4.12 -6.20 -1.94
CA SER A 3 -2.93 -6.03 -2.76
C SER A 3 -1.61 -5.81 -1.98
N GLU A 4 -1.68 -5.55 -0.68
CA GLU A 4 -0.51 -5.30 0.18
C GLU A 4 -0.16 -6.51 1.07
N LEU A 5 -0.97 -7.58 1.02
CA LEU A 5 -0.70 -8.80 1.77
C LEU A 5 0.48 -9.53 1.16
N ASN A 6 1.43 -9.96 1.99
CA ASN A 6 2.47 -10.86 1.54
C ASN A 6 1.90 -12.30 1.40
N PHE A 7 2.64 -13.18 0.73
CA PHE A 7 2.22 -14.56 0.50
C PHE A 7 1.87 -15.30 1.81
N PHE A 8 2.59 -15.05 2.87
CA PHE A 8 2.35 -15.66 4.18
C PHE A 8 1.00 -15.23 4.76
N ASP A 9 0.70 -13.92 4.75
CA ASP A 9 -0.58 -13.39 5.26
C ASP A 9 -1.78 -13.96 4.47
N TYR A 10 -1.61 -14.11 3.16
CA TYR A 10 -2.63 -14.69 2.30
C TYR A 10 -2.92 -16.16 2.66
N VAL A 11 -1.88 -16.99 2.80
CA VAL A 11 -2.02 -18.41 3.18
C VAL A 11 -2.65 -18.53 4.55
N VAL A 12 -2.21 -17.76 5.53
CA VAL A 12 -2.77 -17.77 6.89
C VAL A 12 -4.24 -17.34 6.88
N GLY A 13 -4.59 -16.30 6.12
CA GLY A 13 -5.97 -15.83 6.01
C GLY A 13 -6.89 -16.89 5.43
N ILE A 14 -6.48 -17.60 4.37
CA ILE A 14 -7.24 -18.72 3.80
C ILE A 14 -7.39 -19.86 4.80
N THR A 15 -6.31 -20.22 5.51
CA THR A 15 -6.35 -21.32 6.49
C THR A 15 -7.30 -21.02 7.64
N ILE A 16 -7.24 -19.80 8.20
CA ILE A 16 -8.14 -19.34 9.26
C ILE A 16 -9.60 -19.35 8.76
N GLY A 17 -9.84 -18.85 7.54
CA GLY A 17 -11.16 -18.85 6.94
C GLY A 17 -11.73 -20.26 6.73
N SER A 18 -10.90 -21.19 6.28
CA SER A 18 -11.29 -22.60 6.09
C SER A 18 -11.64 -23.28 7.41
N ILE A 19 -10.85 -23.07 8.48
CA ILE A 19 -11.14 -23.61 9.81
C ILE A 19 -12.46 -23.03 10.35
N ALA A 20 -12.65 -21.72 10.19
CA ALA A 20 -13.89 -21.06 10.64
C ALA A 20 -15.12 -21.58 9.90
N ALA A 21 -15.01 -21.83 8.59
CA ALA A 21 -16.09 -22.42 7.79
C ALA A 21 -16.39 -23.85 8.23
N ASP A 22 -15.39 -24.69 8.46
CA ASP A 22 -15.55 -26.08 8.91
C ASP A 22 -16.26 -26.14 10.28
N ILE A 23 -15.88 -25.28 11.23
CA ILE A 23 -16.55 -25.16 12.53
C ILE A 23 -18.03 -24.74 12.38
N SER A 24 -18.33 -23.86 11.45
CA SER A 24 -19.67 -23.30 11.25
C SER A 24 -20.62 -24.29 10.59
N LEU A 25 -20.11 -25.22 9.78
CA LEU A 25 -20.92 -26.19 9.03
C LEU A 25 -21.13 -27.49 9.78
N ASP A 26 -20.28 -27.83 10.72
CA ASP A 26 -20.33 -29.12 11.42
C ASP A 26 -20.36 -28.92 12.95
N ILE A 27 -21.58 -28.69 13.47
CA ILE A 27 -21.83 -28.39 14.88
C ILE A 27 -21.53 -29.60 15.78
N GLU A 28 -21.55 -30.82 15.23
CA GLU A 28 -21.25 -32.05 15.97
C GLU A 28 -19.76 -32.28 16.18
N LYS A 29 -18.91 -31.66 15.38
CA LYS A 29 -17.46 -31.67 15.58
C LYS A 29 -17.07 -30.88 16.84
N ASN A 30 -15.93 -31.24 17.40
CA ASN A 30 -15.41 -30.64 18.63
C ASN A 30 -15.11 -29.13 18.41
N MET A 31 -16.13 -28.29 18.60
CA MET A 31 -16.07 -26.84 18.44
C MET A 31 -14.91 -26.20 19.25
N ILE A 32 -14.63 -26.80 20.43
CA ILE A 32 -13.52 -26.34 21.29
C ILE A 32 -12.16 -26.51 20.58
N ALA A 33 -11.96 -27.67 19.91
CA ALA A 33 -10.72 -27.90 19.16
C ALA A 33 -10.58 -26.94 17.98
N GLY A 34 -11.66 -26.64 17.27
CA GLY A 34 -11.66 -25.68 16.17
C GLY A 34 -11.35 -24.26 16.63
N ILE A 35 -11.97 -23.80 17.71
CA ILE A 35 -11.67 -22.50 18.32
C ILE A 35 -10.22 -22.46 18.80
N ALA A 36 -9.72 -23.51 19.45
CA ALA A 36 -8.32 -23.59 19.87
C ALA A 36 -7.36 -23.51 18.67
N ALA A 37 -7.69 -24.17 17.55
CA ALA A 37 -6.91 -24.08 16.32
C ALA A 37 -6.84 -22.64 15.78
N LEU A 38 -7.95 -21.91 15.74
CA LEU A 38 -7.98 -20.50 15.32
C LEU A 38 -7.08 -19.63 16.19
N PHE A 39 -7.13 -19.80 17.52
CA PHE A 39 -6.24 -19.07 18.43
C PHE A 39 -4.77 -19.41 18.22
N ILE A 40 -4.43 -20.68 18.01
CA ILE A 40 -3.06 -21.12 17.75
C ILE A 40 -2.53 -20.50 16.45
N TYR A 41 -3.31 -20.58 15.35
CA TYR A 41 -2.91 -19.98 14.06
C TYR A 41 -2.75 -18.46 14.16
N GLY A 42 -3.68 -17.77 14.80
CA GLY A 42 -3.59 -16.33 15.03
C GLY A 42 -2.36 -15.95 15.88
N PHE A 43 -2.08 -16.73 16.92
CA PHE A 43 -0.92 -16.51 17.79
C PHE A 43 0.42 -16.76 17.08
N ILE A 44 0.51 -17.83 16.30
CA ILE A 44 1.71 -18.11 15.47
C ILE A 44 1.95 -16.97 14.48
N SER A 45 0.89 -16.51 13.78
CA SER A 45 0.98 -15.39 12.83
C SER A 45 1.45 -14.10 13.50
N TYR A 46 0.93 -13.81 14.70
CA TYR A 46 1.36 -12.66 15.49
C TYR A 46 2.85 -12.76 15.85
N ILE A 47 3.31 -13.95 16.32
CA ILE A 47 4.72 -14.16 16.66
C ILE A 47 5.61 -13.96 15.43
N ILE A 48 5.26 -14.56 14.28
CA ILE A 48 6.04 -14.42 13.04
C ILE A 48 6.13 -12.95 12.64
N SER A 49 5.01 -12.22 12.66
CA SER A 49 4.98 -10.79 12.36
C SER A 49 5.88 -9.99 13.32
N PHE A 50 5.75 -10.23 14.62
CA PHE A 50 6.52 -9.53 15.64
C PHE A 50 8.04 -9.80 15.52
N VAL A 51 8.42 -11.06 15.30
CA VAL A 51 9.84 -11.43 15.13
C VAL A 51 10.41 -10.88 13.82
N SER A 52 9.60 -10.85 12.74
CA SER A 52 9.98 -10.29 11.44
C SER A 52 10.24 -8.78 11.49
N ILE A 53 9.52 -8.05 12.36
CA ILE A 53 9.76 -6.62 12.57
C ILE A 53 11.11 -6.41 13.28
N LYS A 54 11.44 -7.25 14.28
CA LYS A 54 12.63 -7.07 15.11
C LYS A 54 13.89 -7.69 14.54
N SER A 55 13.80 -8.69 13.67
CA SER A 55 14.94 -9.42 13.13
C SER A 55 14.98 -9.39 11.61
N ILE A 56 16.06 -8.86 11.04
CA ILE A 56 16.30 -8.85 9.59
C ILE A 56 16.40 -10.27 9.04
N LEU A 57 17.03 -11.19 9.77
CA LEU A 57 17.16 -12.59 9.36
C LEU A 57 15.81 -13.28 9.32
N ALA A 58 14.97 -13.09 10.34
CA ALA A 58 13.62 -13.63 10.39
C ALA A 58 12.77 -13.06 9.26
N ARG A 59 12.84 -11.75 9.00
CA ARG A 59 12.15 -11.09 7.89
C ARG A 59 12.53 -11.69 6.56
N ARG A 60 13.83 -11.88 6.29
CA ARG A 60 14.31 -12.50 5.04
C ARG A 60 13.83 -13.94 4.89
N PHE A 61 13.70 -14.66 6.00
CA PHE A 61 13.26 -16.05 5.98
C PHE A 61 11.74 -16.18 5.75
N PHE A 62 10.93 -15.43 6.50
CA PHE A 62 9.46 -15.55 6.47
C PHE A 62 8.82 -14.71 5.36
N ILE A 63 9.30 -13.49 5.14
CA ILE A 63 8.71 -12.56 4.16
C ILE A 63 9.45 -12.65 2.83
N GLY A 64 10.76 -12.90 2.84
CA GLY A 64 11.58 -12.91 1.64
C GLY A 64 12.34 -11.61 1.42
N VAL A 65 12.95 -11.51 0.24
CA VAL A 65 13.66 -10.32 -0.25
C VAL A 65 13.33 -10.12 -1.73
N PRO A 66 13.25 -8.88 -2.20
CA PRO A 66 13.08 -8.60 -3.62
C PRO A 66 14.17 -9.29 -4.46
N THR A 67 13.81 -9.70 -5.66
CA THR A 67 14.72 -10.36 -6.58
C THR A 67 14.92 -9.51 -7.82
N VAL A 68 16.18 -9.25 -8.21
CA VAL A 68 16.51 -8.48 -9.41
C VAL A 68 16.19 -9.30 -10.65
N LEU A 69 15.37 -8.76 -11.56
CA LEU A 69 14.97 -9.35 -12.83
C LEU A 69 15.69 -8.70 -14.02
N VAL A 70 15.90 -7.37 -13.92
CA VAL A 70 16.67 -6.58 -14.89
C VAL A 70 17.68 -5.74 -14.12
N GLU A 71 18.92 -5.72 -14.59
CA GLU A 71 19.98 -4.89 -14.06
C GLU A 71 20.72 -4.19 -15.20
N LYS A 72 20.80 -2.85 -15.13
CA LYS A 72 21.44 -2.02 -16.15
C LYS A 72 20.94 -2.32 -17.56
N GLY A 73 19.63 -2.51 -17.71
CA GLY A 73 18.98 -2.81 -18.98
C GLY A 73 19.17 -4.25 -19.48
N LYS A 74 19.72 -5.16 -18.67
CA LYS A 74 19.91 -6.57 -19.04
C LYS A 74 19.07 -7.50 -18.18
N ILE A 75 18.41 -8.45 -18.81
CA ILE A 75 17.64 -9.47 -18.12
C ILE A 75 18.57 -10.39 -17.33
N ILE A 76 18.25 -10.62 -16.06
CA ILE A 76 18.95 -11.53 -15.15
C ILE A 76 18.22 -12.87 -15.11
N GLU A 77 18.74 -13.83 -15.90
CA GLU A 77 18.12 -15.16 -16.05
C GLU A 77 17.96 -15.89 -14.71
N SER A 78 18.95 -15.79 -13.82
CA SER A 78 18.88 -16.37 -12.48
C SER A 78 17.78 -15.75 -11.63
N GLY A 79 17.50 -14.45 -11.83
CA GLY A 79 16.40 -13.74 -11.17
C GLY A 79 15.03 -14.25 -11.62
N LEU A 80 14.83 -14.41 -12.94
CA LEU A 80 13.60 -14.99 -13.49
C LEU A 80 13.36 -16.40 -12.98
N LYS A 81 14.38 -17.27 -13.05
CA LYS A 81 14.30 -18.66 -12.54
C LYS A 81 13.95 -18.70 -11.05
N LYS A 82 14.58 -17.85 -10.23
CA LYS A 82 14.31 -17.77 -8.79
C LYS A 82 12.88 -17.30 -8.50
N SER A 83 12.38 -16.37 -9.29
CA SER A 83 11.02 -15.82 -9.16
C SER A 83 9.96 -16.69 -9.83
N LYS A 84 10.37 -17.77 -10.54
CA LYS A 84 9.48 -18.69 -11.26
C LYS A 84 8.59 -17.99 -12.29
N ILE A 85 9.13 -17.00 -12.98
CA ILE A 85 8.47 -16.30 -14.09
C ILE A 85 9.33 -16.45 -15.35
N ASP A 86 8.71 -16.34 -16.52
CA ASP A 86 9.40 -16.33 -17.79
C ASP A 86 9.58 -14.90 -18.34
N VAL A 87 10.22 -14.80 -19.51
CA VAL A 87 10.45 -13.52 -20.18
C VAL A 87 9.14 -12.89 -20.63
N ASN A 88 8.13 -13.69 -21.03
CA ASN A 88 6.85 -13.16 -21.49
C ASN A 88 6.07 -12.53 -20.33
N ASP A 89 6.14 -13.15 -19.14
CA ASP A 89 5.56 -12.58 -17.90
C ASP A 89 6.18 -11.22 -17.60
N LEU A 90 7.53 -11.12 -17.64
CA LEU A 90 8.23 -9.86 -17.42
C LEU A 90 7.82 -8.80 -18.45
N LEU A 91 7.74 -9.17 -19.74
CA LEU A 91 7.34 -8.27 -20.82
C LEU A 91 5.88 -7.82 -20.71
N MET A 92 4.99 -8.72 -20.26
CA MET A 92 3.58 -8.41 -20.03
C MET A 92 3.45 -7.35 -18.94
N VAL A 93 4.07 -7.57 -17.77
CA VAL A 93 4.01 -6.64 -16.66
C VAL A 93 4.73 -5.31 -16.98
N ALA A 94 5.81 -5.34 -17.77
CA ALA A 94 6.46 -4.12 -18.25
C ALA A 94 5.49 -3.27 -19.06
N ARG A 95 4.74 -3.86 -20.02
CA ARG A 95 3.74 -3.14 -20.83
C ARG A 95 2.59 -2.60 -19.98
N GLU A 96 2.11 -3.33 -18.97
CA GLU A 96 1.09 -2.87 -18.02
C GLU A 96 1.55 -1.61 -17.25
N ASN A 97 2.87 -1.48 -17.03
CA ASN A 97 3.49 -0.32 -16.40
C ASN A 97 3.94 0.77 -17.41
N GLY A 98 3.56 0.63 -18.69
CA GLY A 98 3.84 1.62 -19.74
C GLY A 98 5.19 1.44 -20.45
N TYR A 99 5.96 0.40 -20.14
CA TYR A 99 7.25 0.12 -20.79
C TYR A 99 7.08 -0.89 -21.91
N PHE A 100 7.03 -0.41 -23.16
CA PHE A 100 6.93 -1.23 -24.35
C PHE A 100 8.29 -1.67 -24.89
N ASN A 101 9.36 -0.98 -24.49
CA ASN A 101 10.73 -1.29 -24.85
C ASN A 101 11.56 -1.54 -23.59
N LEU A 102 12.18 -2.71 -23.48
CA LEU A 102 13.07 -3.04 -22.36
C LEU A 102 14.28 -2.12 -22.28
N ASP A 103 14.69 -1.51 -23.39
CA ASP A 103 15.80 -0.54 -23.41
C ASP A 103 15.51 0.73 -22.60
N GLU A 104 14.26 0.99 -22.23
CA GLU A 104 13.88 2.10 -21.36
C GLU A 104 14.11 1.80 -19.87
N ILE A 105 14.21 0.50 -19.51
CA ILE A 105 14.30 0.02 -18.14
C ILE A 105 15.76 -0.11 -17.72
N ASP A 106 16.14 0.47 -16.61
CA ASP A 106 17.46 0.27 -15.98
C ASP A 106 17.42 -0.92 -15.01
N TYR A 107 16.44 -0.93 -14.10
CA TYR A 107 16.22 -2.01 -13.15
C TYR A 107 14.76 -2.46 -13.13
N ALA A 108 14.56 -3.77 -12.96
CA ALA A 108 13.27 -4.37 -12.59
C ALA A 108 13.47 -5.32 -11.41
N LEU A 109 12.58 -5.22 -10.42
CA LEU A 109 12.65 -5.98 -9.18
C LEU A 109 11.32 -6.71 -8.97
N MET A 110 11.38 -8.03 -8.77
CA MET A 110 10.24 -8.77 -8.22
C MET A 110 10.17 -8.51 -6.74
N GLU A 111 9.11 -7.86 -6.30
CA GLU A 111 8.82 -7.57 -4.89
C GLU A 111 8.34 -8.83 -4.15
N VAL A 112 8.38 -8.80 -2.83
CA VAL A 112 7.95 -9.94 -1.99
C VAL A 112 6.45 -10.24 -2.07
N ASN A 113 5.65 -9.29 -2.52
CA ASN A 113 4.21 -9.46 -2.78
C ASN A 113 3.89 -9.98 -4.19
N GLY A 114 4.91 -10.24 -5.03
CA GLY A 114 4.76 -10.71 -6.39
C GLY A 114 4.61 -9.63 -7.46
N ASN A 115 4.54 -8.36 -7.09
CA ASN A 115 4.54 -7.26 -8.04
C ASN A 115 5.93 -7.03 -8.62
N ILE A 116 6.02 -6.44 -9.81
CA ILE A 116 7.30 -6.04 -10.39
C ILE A 116 7.40 -4.52 -10.39
N SER A 117 8.44 -4.01 -9.72
CA SER A 117 8.79 -2.59 -9.71
C SER A 117 9.81 -2.29 -10.80
N PHE A 118 9.61 -1.19 -11.54
CA PHE A 118 10.48 -0.76 -12.63
C PHE A 118 11.14 0.58 -12.33
N LEU A 119 12.44 0.67 -12.57
CA LEU A 119 13.20 1.90 -12.57
C LEU A 119 13.61 2.20 -14.02
N PRO A 120 13.11 3.29 -14.64
CA PRO A 120 13.55 3.69 -15.98
C PRO A 120 14.98 4.22 -15.97
N LYS A 121 15.65 4.15 -17.13
CA LYS A 121 16.94 4.80 -17.36
C LYS A 121 16.80 6.30 -17.17
N GLU A 122 17.89 6.95 -16.77
CA GLU A 122 17.87 8.37 -16.41
C GLU A 122 17.29 9.27 -17.52
N LYS A 123 17.64 8.98 -18.77
CA LYS A 123 17.14 9.71 -19.95
C LYS A 123 15.64 9.51 -20.24
N GLU A 124 15.04 8.47 -19.69
CA GLU A 124 13.62 8.13 -19.86
C GLU A 124 12.75 8.59 -18.67
N LYS A 125 13.38 9.17 -17.64
CA LYS A 125 12.64 9.73 -16.50
C LYS A 125 11.91 11.01 -16.90
N PRO A 126 10.70 11.22 -16.35
CA PRO A 126 9.99 12.48 -16.51
C PRO A 126 10.83 13.66 -16.02
N VAL A 127 10.81 14.76 -16.77
CA VAL A 127 11.46 16.01 -16.36
C VAL A 127 10.75 16.57 -15.13
N THR A 128 11.52 16.89 -14.09
CA THR A 128 10.98 17.45 -12.85
C THR A 128 11.02 18.98 -12.86
N LYS A 129 10.21 19.62 -12.01
CA LYS A 129 10.27 21.07 -11.79
C LYS A 129 11.68 21.52 -11.38
N LYS A 130 12.44 20.65 -10.66
CA LYS A 130 13.84 20.91 -10.27
C LYS A 130 14.76 20.98 -11.49
N ASP A 131 14.60 20.05 -12.45
CA ASP A 131 15.42 20.02 -13.66
C ASP A 131 15.18 21.26 -14.52
N MET A 132 13.94 21.73 -14.54
CA MET A 132 13.54 22.96 -15.23
C MET A 132 13.83 24.23 -14.44
N LYS A 133 14.41 24.14 -13.23
CA LYS A 133 14.68 25.28 -12.32
C LYS A 133 13.45 26.13 -12.00
N ILE A 134 12.26 25.53 -12.03
CA ILE A 134 11.01 26.20 -11.68
C ILE A 134 10.94 26.33 -10.16
N LYS A 135 10.74 27.55 -9.67
CA LYS A 135 10.47 27.81 -8.25
C LYS A 135 9.11 27.19 -7.89
N CYS A 136 9.09 26.36 -6.87
CA CYS A 136 7.88 25.73 -6.35
C CYS A 136 7.69 26.15 -4.90
N ASN A 137 6.46 26.48 -4.53
CA ASN A 137 6.05 26.49 -3.15
C ASN A 137 5.79 25.05 -2.73
N ASN A 138 6.18 24.68 -1.51
CA ASN A 138 5.79 23.38 -0.94
C ASN A 138 4.30 23.47 -0.60
N GLU A 139 3.49 22.77 -1.36
CA GLU A 139 2.10 22.52 -1.00
C GLU A 139 2.10 21.48 0.14
N GLY A 140 1.56 21.85 1.29
CA GLY A 140 1.33 20.92 2.39
C GLY A 140 0.16 19.96 2.08
N LEU A 141 -0.08 19.02 2.97
CA LEU A 141 -1.30 18.21 2.90
C LEU A 141 -2.51 19.09 3.20
N THR A 142 -3.56 18.97 2.39
CA THR A 142 -4.85 19.59 2.69
C THR A 142 -5.45 19.00 3.96
N VAL A 143 -6.07 19.83 4.76
CA VAL A 143 -6.73 19.42 6.00
C VAL A 143 -8.24 19.38 5.78
N ASN A 144 -8.86 18.23 6.04
CA ASN A 144 -10.31 18.10 5.94
C ASN A 144 -10.96 18.84 7.11
N ALA A 145 -11.69 19.91 6.81
CA ALA A 145 -12.42 20.74 7.79
C ALA A 145 -13.84 20.22 8.01
N ILE A 146 -14.51 19.79 6.93
CA ILE A 146 -15.85 19.20 6.97
C ILE A 146 -15.82 17.89 6.16
N ILE A 147 -16.46 16.84 6.69
CA ILE A 147 -16.74 15.58 6.01
C ILE A 147 -18.19 15.21 6.32
N ASP A 148 -18.99 14.89 5.30
CA ASP A 148 -20.40 14.51 5.43
C ASP A 148 -21.19 15.48 6.34
N SER A 149 -21.09 16.78 6.07
CA SER A 149 -21.73 17.86 6.84
C SER A 149 -21.29 17.95 8.30
N LYS A 150 -20.18 17.28 8.69
CA LYS A 150 -19.68 17.27 10.06
C LYS A 150 -18.37 18.02 10.19
N TYR A 151 -18.30 18.90 11.19
CA TYR A 151 -17.07 19.62 11.53
C TYR A 151 -15.99 18.70 12.12
N MET A 152 -14.78 18.77 11.58
CA MET A 152 -13.63 17.95 11.99
C MET A 152 -12.77 18.71 13.03
N ALA A 153 -13.23 18.77 14.28
CA ALA A 153 -12.62 19.56 15.34
C ALA A 153 -11.12 19.25 15.56
N ASN A 154 -10.72 17.98 15.54
CA ASN A 154 -9.32 17.57 15.74
C ASN A 154 -8.42 18.05 14.60
N ASN A 155 -8.92 18.01 13.38
CA ASN A 155 -8.18 18.44 12.19
C ASN A 155 -7.98 19.97 12.22
N MET A 156 -9.02 20.70 12.55
CA MET A 156 -8.96 22.17 12.66
C MET A 156 -8.02 22.62 13.77
N LYS A 157 -8.05 21.95 14.91
CA LYS A 157 -7.13 22.21 16.02
C LYS A 157 -5.66 21.97 15.62
N ALA A 158 -5.38 20.97 14.78
CA ALA A 158 -4.03 20.67 14.31
C ALA A 158 -3.41 21.79 13.47
N ILE A 159 -4.24 22.62 12.82
CA ILE A 159 -3.81 23.79 12.04
C ILE A 159 -4.02 25.12 12.77
N ASN A 160 -4.31 25.07 14.09
CA ASN A 160 -4.58 26.24 14.92
C ASN A 160 -5.73 27.11 14.40
N LYS A 161 -6.76 26.51 13.84
CA LYS A 161 -8.00 27.16 13.43
C LYS A 161 -9.16 26.62 14.24
N ASP A 162 -10.11 27.48 14.54
CA ASP A 162 -11.31 27.15 15.29
C ASP A 162 -12.55 27.07 14.39
N LYS A 163 -13.67 26.78 15.02
CA LYS A 163 -14.94 26.69 14.32
C LYS A 163 -15.41 28.06 13.82
N GLU A 164 -15.14 29.14 14.58
CA GLU A 164 -15.55 30.50 14.22
C GLU A 164 -14.85 30.98 12.96
N TRP A 165 -13.57 30.64 12.82
CA TRP A 165 -12.81 30.89 11.60
C TRP A 165 -13.42 30.15 10.40
N LEU A 166 -13.77 28.86 10.55
CA LEU A 166 -14.38 28.08 9.47
C LEU A 166 -15.75 28.61 9.09
N ASP A 167 -16.58 28.96 10.06
CA ASP A 167 -17.91 29.54 9.84
C ASP A 167 -17.81 30.87 9.07
N HIS A 168 -16.79 31.68 9.37
CA HIS A 168 -16.51 32.90 8.64
C HIS A 168 -16.14 32.62 7.17
N GLU A 169 -15.19 31.71 6.93
CA GLU A 169 -14.75 31.35 5.58
C GLU A 169 -15.89 30.77 4.74
N LEU A 170 -16.73 29.93 5.34
CA LEU A 170 -17.90 29.38 4.64
C LEU A 170 -18.88 30.48 4.21
N LYS A 171 -19.17 31.44 5.10
CA LYS A 171 -20.04 32.56 4.78
C LYS A 171 -19.48 33.43 3.67
N VAL A 172 -18.17 33.69 3.66
CA VAL A 172 -17.50 34.43 2.58
C VAL A 172 -17.66 33.71 1.24
N ASN A 173 -17.68 32.37 1.26
CA ASN A 173 -17.87 31.53 0.09
C ASN A 173 -19.35 31.20 -0.22
N GLY A 174 -20.30 31.82 0.49
CA GLY A 174 -21.75 31.69 0.21
C GLY A 174 -22.42 30.48 0.85
N TYR A 175 -21.82 29.89 1.88
CA TYR A 175 -22.39 28.78 2.65
C TYR A 175 -22.78 29.25 4.04
N ASP A 176 -24.08 29.19 4.38
CA ASP A 176 -24.61 29.63 5.67
C ASP A 176 -24.46 28.57 6.78
N ASN A 177 -24.38 27.31 6.40
CA ASN A 177 -24.27 26.17 7.31
C ASN A 177 -23.47 25.02 6.68
N TYR A 178 -23.31 23.91 7.39
CA TYR A 178 -22.59 22.72 6.92
C TYR A 178 -23.48 21.76 6.12
N ASP A 179 -24.79 21.98 6.11
CA ASP A 179 -25.73 21.11 5.40
C ASP A 179 -25.40 21.10 3.90
N ASN A 180 -25.42 19.92 3.34
CA ASN A 180 -25.05 19.67 1.93
C ASN A 180 -23.57 19.88 1.57
N ILE A 181 -22.67 20.12 2.54
CA ILE A 181 -21.22 20.10 2.30
C ILE A 181 -20.70 18.69 2.51
N LEU A 182 -20.44 17.98 1.43
CA LEU A 182 -19.88 16.63 1.49
C LEU A 182 -18.41 16.67 1.97
N LEU A 183 -17.63 17.63 1.46
CA LEU A 183 -16.23 17.79 1.81
C LEU A 183 -15.84 19.28 1.73
N ALA A 184 -15.17 19.77 2.77
CA ALA A 184 -14.42 21.02 2.73
C ALA A 184 -13.00 20.77 3.20
N THR A 185 -12.03 21.25 2.42
CA THR A 185 -10.59 21.11 2.69
C THR A 185 -9.95 22.49 2.81
N ILE A 186 -8.90 22.56 3.61
CA ILE A 186 -8.09 23.77 3.81
C ILE A 186 -6.68 23.46 3.37
N ASP A 187 -6.14 24.27 2.46
CA ASP A 187 -4.73 24.25 2.11
C ASP A 187 -3.90 24.99 3.16
N ASN A 188 -2.72 24.48 3.46
CA ASN A 188 -1.79 25.11 4.40
C ASN A 188 -0.90 26.19 3.72
N ASN A 189 -1.43 26.91 2.75
CA ASN A 189 -0.74 28.02 2.11
C ASN A 189 -1.03 29.35 2.78
#